data_fa399e7f9db104bcb802d15a288b834a
#
_entry.id   fa399e7f9db104bcb802d15a288b834a
#
_cell.length_a   1.000
_cell.length_b   1.000
_cell.length_c   1.000
_cell.angle_alpha   90.00
_cell.angle_beta   90.00
_cell.angle_gamma   90.00
#
_symmetry.space_group_name_H-M   'P 1'
#
loop_
_entity.id
_entity.type
_entity.pdbx_description
1 polymer ?
#
loop_
_entity_poly.entity_id
_entity_poly.type
_entity_poly.pdbx_seq_one_letter_code
_entity_poly.pdbx_strand_id
1 'polypeptide(L)'
;MLIINILVTGQQNKDQESSQLTEKINYYANDSVVIDLENKKTFLYNEAHIDYGDIILDACLINFDFETKTVFAKYCLDSNNNKIGIPVLSDGSTSTTSDSLRFNFKTKKGITYQVKLQEGESYIHGEKVKRHNNGNIHIKNALYTTCDLDHPHFYFKLRKAIIKPDDKIVSGPVNLFISDIPTPLGLPFAFLPNKKNKSSNGVIIPTYGESQGLGFYLLGGGYYHQFKNGKFSTAITGDIYSKGSWGLSNLTKYKVRYKYNGQFQLNFRNVIQGERGFEDYAVSKEFFVRWNHQNDTKLNPGSTFKALINAGTSTNFRNDYNNISVNNYLSNTFNSNIAWSKQFKGKISSNLNANLRHSQNGNTGNMTFTLPEISYNVNRFYPFKMLRKSSINRNFIHEIMNQTNINYCLLYTSPSPRDG
;
A
#
# COMPACT_ATOMS: atom_id res chain seq x y z
N MET A 1 29.42 -69.40 -36.30
CA MET A 1 28.63 -68.33 -36.94
C MET A 1 28.52 -67.21 -35.89
N LEU A 2 29.45 -66.26 -36.00
CA LEU A 2 29.60 -65.15 -35.03
C LEU A 2 28.88 -63.94 -35.61
N ILE A 3 27.86 -63.41 -34.90
CA ILE A 3 27.17 -62.19 -35.28
C ILE A 3 27.84 -61.05 -34.49
N ILE A 4 28.54 -60.17 -35.20
CA ILE A 4 29.14 -58.93 -34.66
C ILE A 4 28.07 -57.84 -34.75
N ASN A 5 27.58 -57.40 -33.59
CA ASN A 5 26.76 -56.20 -33.47
C ASN A 5 27.69 -54.97 -33.49
N ILE A 6 27.65 -54.18 -34.54
CA ILE A 6 28.29 -52.88 -34.62
C ILE A 6 27.34 -51.87 -34.03
N LEU A 7 27.66 -51.33 -32.81
CA LEU A 7 27.03 -50.18 -32.22
C LEU A 7 27.54 -48.93 -32.91
N VAL A 8 26.70 -48.32 -33.76
CA VAL A 8 26.93 -47.00 -34.30
C VAL A 8 26.52 -45.97 -33.26
N THR A 9 27.49 -45.44 -32.58
CA THR A 9 27.30 -44.23 -31.73
C THR A 9 27.11 -43.05 -32.64
N GLY A 10 25.85 -42.62 -32.82
CA GLY A 10 25.52 -41.35 -33.43
C GLY A 10 25.98 -40.22 -32.53
N GLN A 11 26.95 -39.42 -33.02
CA GLN A 11 27.26 -38.13 -32.44
C GLN A 11 26.01 -37.24 -32.60
N GLN A 12 25.38 -36.90 -31.50
CA GLN A 12 24.41 -35.81 -31.47
C GLN A 12 25.13 -34.51 -31.77
N ASN A 13 24.91 -34.01 -32.98
CA ASN A 13 25.21 -32.63 -33.31
C ASN A 13 24.43 -31.74 -32.34
N LYS A 14 25.16 -30.96 -31.56
CA LYS A 14 24.65 -29.86 -30.79
C LYS A 14 23.81 -28.99 -31.69
N ASP A 15 22.53 -28.90 -31.40
CA ASP A 15 21.55 -28.13 -32.13
C ASP A 15 22.07 -26.72 -32.41
N GLN A 16 22.16 -26.38 -33.66
CA GLN A 16 22.10 -24.98 -34.08
C GLN A 16 20.73 -24.46 -33.60
N GLU A 17 20.72 -23.64 -32.59
CA GLU A 17 19.56 -22.88 -32.21
C GLU A 17 19.01 -22.17 -33.46
N SER A 18 17.83 -22.59 -33.86
CA SER A 18 17.14 -22.02 -34.99
C SER A 18 17.01 -20.51 -34.79
N SER A 19 17.57 -19.75 -35.69
CA SER A 19 17.57 -18.28 -35.67
C SER A 19 16.21 -17.67 -36.02
N GLN A 20 15.14 -18.44 -36.00
CA GLN A 20 13.81 -17.98 -36.38
C GLN A 20 13.14 -17.29 -35.16
N LEU A 21 12.46 -16.17 -35.44
CA LEU A 21 11.54 -15.55 -34.52
C LEU A 21 10.41 -16.53 -34.25
N THR A 22 9.99 -16.65 -32.98
CA THR A 22 8.97 -17.61 -32.52
C THR A 22 7.56 -17.24 -32.95
N GLU A 23 7.32 -15.97 -33.30
CA GLU A 23 6.04 -15.43 -33.71
C GLU A 23 6.13 -14.67 -35.04
N LYS A 24 4.98 -14.52 -35.72
CA LYS A 24 4.87 -13.75 -36.95
C LYS A 24 4.93 -12.27 -36.63
N ILE A 25 5.74 -11.51 -37.38
CA ILE A 25 5.76 -10.05 -37.30
C ILE A 25 4.76 -9.52 -38.31
N ASN A 26 3.75 -8.76 -37.81
CA ASN A 26 2.88 -7.96 -38.65
C ASN A 26 3.38 -6.52 -38.64
N TYR A 27 3.44 -5.88 -39.80
CA TYR A 27 3.86 -4.49 -39.91
C TYR A 27 3.09 -3.76 -40.99
N TYR A 28 2.84 -2.48 -40.78
CA TYR A 28 2.28 -1.59 -41.79
C TYR A 28 2.77 -0.16 -41.58
N ALA A 29 2.61 0.68 -42.61
CA ALA A 29 2.86 2.11 -42.54
C ALA A 29 1.86 2.83 -43.44
N ASN A 30 1.54 4.09 -43.10
CA ASN A 30 0.54 4.85 -43.84
C ASN A 30 1.09 5.46 -45.14
N ASP A 31 2.38 5.84 -45.16
CA ASP A 31 3.02 6.44 -46.34
C ASP A 31 3.70 5.37 -47.20
N SER A 32 4.80 4.80 -46.74
CA SER A 32 5.57 3.85 -47.53
C SER A 32 6.27 2.79 -46.69
N VAL A 33 6.43 1.62 -47.32
CA VAL A 33 7.21 0.49 -46.81
C VAL A 33 8.32 0.17 -47.81
N VAL A 34 9.56 0.39 -47.41
CA VAL A 34 10.73 0.11 -48.23
C VAL A 34 11.44 -1.13 -47.71
N ILE A 35 11.55 -2.17 -48.52
CA ILE A 35 12.23 -3.42 -48.17
C ILE A 35 13.55 -3.51 -48.96
N ASP A 36 14.64 -3.46 -48.20
CA ASP A 36 15.98 -3.70 -48.72
C ASP A 36 16.33 -5.18 -48.56
N LEU A 37 16.24 -5.92 -49.65
CA LEU A 37 16.48 -7.36 -49.67
C LEU A 37 17.96 -7.71 -49.51
N GLU A 38 18.85 -6.85 -50.00
CA GLU A 38 20.29 -7.06 -49.92
C GLU A 38 20.79 -6.95 -48.46
N ASN A 39 20.40 -5.89 -47.77
CA ASN A 39 20.78 -5.64 -46.38
C ASN A 39 19.80 -6.24 -45.38
N LYS A 40 18.75 -6.92 -45.81
CA LYS A 40 17.69 -7.52 -45.00
C LYS A 40 17.06 -6.54 -44.01
N LYS A 41 16.71 -5.33 -44.44
CA LYS A 41 16.11 -4.25 -43.65
C LYS A 41 14.79 -3.81 -44.25
N THR A 42 13.89 -3.41 -43.34
CA THR A 42 12.63 -2.79 -43.73
C THR A 42 12.51 -1.43 -43.03
N PHE A 43 12.14 -0.44 -43.82
CA PHE A 43 11.89 0.92 -43.38
C PHE A 43 10.40 1.21 -43.53
N LEU A 44 9.78 1.67 -42.46
CA LEU A 44 8.38 2.03 -42.39
C LEU A 44 8.29 3.54 -42.15
N TYR A 45 7.54 4.26 -42.96
CA TYR A 45 7.44 5.71 -42.91
C TYR A 45 6.01 6.15 -42.67
N ASN A 46 5.85 7.06 -41.71
CA ASN A 46 4.62 7.69 -41.29
C ASN A 46 3.58 6.70 -40.72
N GLU A 47 3.15 6.92 -39.46
CA GLU A 47 2.25 6.01 -38.74
C GLU A 47 2.68 4.54 -38.85
N ALA A 48 3.97 4.32 -38.68
CA ALA A 48 4.54 2.99 -38.75
C ALA A 48 4.17 2.15 -37.56
N HIS A 49 3.74 0.92 -37.78
CA HIS A 49 3.26 -0.01 -36.76
C HIS A 49 3.98 -1.36 -36.91
N ILE A 50 4.39 -1.94 -35.80
CA ILE A 50 4.88 -3.32 -35.71
C ILE A 50 4.18 -4.03 -34.58
N ASP A 51 3.66 -5.23 -34.87
CA ASP A 51 3.05 -6.14 -33.90
C ASP A 51 3.84 -7.46 -33.90
N TYR A 52 4.34 -7.83 -32.70
CA TYR A 52 5.07 -9.05 -32.45
C TYR A 52 4.65 -9.65 -31.11
N GLY A 53 3.63 -10.51 -31.13
CA GLY A 53 3.06 -11.12 -29.95
C GLY A 53 2.44 -10.12 -29.02
N ASP A 54 2.97 -10.02 -27.79
CA ASP A 54 2.50 -9.04 -26.80
C ASP A 54 3.13 -7.65 -26.97
N ILE A 55 4.07 -7.48 -27.92
CA ILE A 55 4.82 -6.24 -28.13
C ILE A 55 4.25 -5.50 -29.33
N ILE A 56 3.77 -4.28 -29.09
CA ILE A 56 3.28 -3.36 -30.11
C ILE A 56 4.18 -2.13 -30.11
N LEU A 57 4.61 -1.71 -31.30
CA LEU A 57 5.43 -0.52 -31.49
C LEU A 57 4.83 0.37 -32.56
N ASP A 58 4.45 1.57 -32.16
CA ASP A 58 3.97 2.64 -33.04
C ASP A 58 4.99 3.78 -33.07
N ALA A 59 5.29 4.33 -34.25
CA ALA A 59 6.18 5.48 -34.40
C ALA A 59 6.02 6.15 -35.79
N CYS A 60 6.59 7.35 -35.95
CA CYS A 60 6.66 7.97 -37.26
C CYS A 60 7.63 7.22 -38.21
N LEU A 61 8.79 6.84 -37.71
CA LEU A 61 9.81 6.08 -38.47
C LEU A 61 10.18 4.83 -37.71
N ILE A 62 10.09 3.67 -38.40
CA ILE A 62 10.59 2.40 -37.87
C ILE A 62 11.52 1.77 -38.88
N ASN A 63 12.70 1.37 -38.40
CA ASN A 63 13.66 0.58 -39.18
C ASN A 63 13.85 -0.77 -38.50
N PHE A 64 13.53 -1.85 -39.19
CA PHE A 64 13.67 -3.21 -38.71
C PHE A 64 14.77 -3.95 -39.49
N ASP A 65 15.73 -4.49 -38.75
CA ASP A 65 16.83 -5.31 -39.28
C ASP A 65 16.54 -6.78 -38.98
N PHE A 66 16.27 -7.57 -40.02
CA PHE A 66 15.93 -8.98 -39.88
C PHE A 66 17.13 -9.87 -39.53
N GLU A 67 18.35 -9.44 -39.79
CA GLU A 67 19.54 -10.21 -39.47
C GLU A 67 19.86 -10.12 -37.98
N THR A 68 19.94 -8.91 -37.49
CA THR A 68 20.21 -8.65 -36.06
C THR A 68 18.97 -8.75 -35.18
N LYS A 69 17.77 -8.82 -35.80
CA LYS A 69 16.44 -8.80 -35.10
C LYS A 69 16.26 -7.57 -34.22
N THR A 70 16.74 -6.46 -34.72
CA THR A 70 16.74 -5.19 -33.99
C THR A 70 15.81 -4.20 -34.68
N VAL A 71 14.97 -3.54 -33.92
CA VAL A 71 14.15 -2.41 -34.35
C VAL A 71 14.76 -1.11 -33.85
N PHE A 72 14.71 -0.08 -34.65
CA PHE A 72 14.97 1.31 -34.31
C PHE A 72 13.75 2.13 -34.65
N ALA A 73 13.25 2.94 -33.71
CA ALA A 73 12.13 3.82 -33.94
C ALA A 73 12.42 5.24 -33.45
N LYS A 74 11.84 6.22 -34.15
CA LYS A 74 12.04 7.64 -33.90
C LYS A 74 10.80 8.46 -34.28
N TYR A 75 10.59 9.59 -33.62
CA TYR A 75 9.61 10.61 -34.04
C TYR A 75 10.05 11.32 -35.33
N CYS A 76 9.12 11.99 -35.99
CA CYS A 76 9.37 12.93 -37.08
C CYS A 76 9.10 14.36 -36.61
N LEU A 77 9.50 15.35 -37.41
CA LEU A 77 9.17 16.74 -37.20
C LEU A 77 8.16 17.19 -38.28
N ASP A 78 7.15 17.90 -37.90
CA ASP A 78 6.22 18.57 -38.79
C ASP A 78 6.84 19.86 -39.38
N SER A 79 6.10 20.54 -40.25
CA SER A 79 6.54 21.82 -40.87
C SER A 79 6.75 22.93 -39.85
N ASN A 80 6.20 22.79 -38.64
CA ASN A 80 6.31 23.74 -37.54
C ASN A 80 7.37 23.33 -36.51
N ASN A 81 8.18 22.31 -36.78
CA ASN A 81 9.21 21.77 -35.90
C ASN A 81 8.66 21.06 -34.67
N ASN A 82 7.36 20.69 -34.63
CA ASN A 82 6.79 19.89 -33.56
C ASN A 82 7.06 18.39 -33.80
N LYS A 83 7.24 17.64 -32.70
CA LYS A 83 7.41 16.19 -32.75
C LYS A 83 6.08 15.51 -33.03
N ILE A 84 6.02 14.70 -34.12
CA ILE A 84 4.86 13.89 -34.49
C ILE A 84 5.27 12.41 -34.54
N GLY A 85 4.30 11.51 -34.31
CA GLY A 85 4.53 10.06 -34.31
C GLY A 85 5.60 9.65 -33.30
N ILE A 86 5.52 10.15 -32.09
CA ILE A 86 6.44 9.79 -30.99
C ILE A 86 6.36 8.29 -30.75
N PRO A 87 7.50 7.56 -30.70
CA PRO A 87 7.50 6.14 -30.49
C PRO A 87 6.80 5.72 -29.21
N VAL A 88 5.84 4.80 -29.33
CA VAL A 88 5.08 4.18 -28.24
C VAL A 88 5.34 2.69 -28.30
N LEU A 89 6.01 2.16 -27.28
CA LEU A 89 6.24 0.73 -27.10
C LEU A 89 5.30 0.21 -26.02
N SER A 90 4.42 -0.71 -26.39
CA SER A 90 3.53 -1.41 -25.47
C SER A 90 4.00 -2.86 -25.32
N ASP A 91 4.12 -3.33 -24.08
CA ASP A 91 4.52 -4.70 -23.70
C ASP A 91 3.48 -5.23 -22.71
N GLY A 92 2.40 -5.80 -23.21
CA GLY A 92 1.27 -6.27 -22.41
C GLY A 92 0.59 -5.15 -21.63
N SER A 93 0.95 -4.99 -20.36
CA SER A 93 0.30 -4.03 -19.45
C SER A 93 1.00 -2.67 -19.34
N THR A 94 2.17 -2.51 -19.93
CA THR A 94 3.01 -1.30 -19.79
C THR A 94 3.17 -0.60 -21.12
N SER A 95 2.83 0.68 -21.19
CA SER A 95 3.05 1.55 -22.32
C SER A 95 4.14 2.57 -22.00
N THR A 96 5.08 2.75 -22.94
CA THR A 96 6.24 3.61 -22.79
C THR A 96 6.37 4.52 -23.98
N THR A 97 6.35 5.83 -23.77
CA THR A 97 6.63 6.82 -24.81
C THR A 97 8.08 7.28 -24.76
N SER A 98 8.68 7.59 -25.90
CA SER A 98 10.08 7.99 -25.98
C SER A 98 10.42 8.77 -27.24
N ASP A 99 11.48 9.55 -27.24
CA ASP A 99 11.96 10.24 -28.45
C ASP A 99 12.56 9.26 -29.45
N SER A 100 13.28 8.26 -28.99
CA SER A 100 13.80 7.18 -29.83
C SER A 100 14.08 5.93 -29.01
N LEU A 101 13.97 4.80 -29.66
CA LEU A 101 14.26 3.51 -29.06
C LEU A 101 15.01 2.59 -30.02
N ARG A 102 15.82 1.72 -29.45
CA ARG A 102 16.43 0.57 -30.10
C ARG A 102 16.15 -0.68 -29.26
N PHE A 103 15.50 -1.66 -29.87
CA PHE A 103 15.08 -2.87 -29.17
C PHE A 103 15.44 -4.11 -29.98
N ASN A 104 15.91 -5.16 -29.34
CA ASN A 104 16.22 -6.43 -29.95
C ASN A 104 15.22 -7.48 -29.49
N PHE A 105 14.43 -8.00 -30.41
CA PHE A 105 13.34 -8.96 -30.10
C PHE A 105 13.87 -10.32 -29.61
N LYS A 106 15.03 -10.77 -30.10
CA LYS A 106 15.62 -12.05 -29.68
C LYS A 106 16.17 -11.98 -28.25
N THR A 107 16.92 -10.93 -27.93
CA THR A 107 17.59 -10.80 -26.63
C THR A 107 16.74 -10.06 -25.60
N LYS A 108 15.62 -9.47 -26.02
CA LYS A 108 14.76 -8.59 -25.20
C LYS A 108 15.50 -7.43 -24.53
N LYS A 109 16.64 -7.04 -25.09
CA LYS A 109 17.43 -5.89 -24.65
C LYS A 109 17.03 -4.65 -25.44
N GLY A 110 16.98 -3.50 -24.75
CA GLY A 110 16.65 -2.24 -25.39
C GLY A 110 17.36 -1.05 -24.76
N ILE A 111 17.50 0.01 -25.56
CA ILE A 111 17.95 1.33 -25.10
C ILE A 111 16.94 2.34 -25.62
N THR A 112 16.47 3.22 -24.74
CA THR A 112 15.45 4.22 -25.05
C THR A 112 15.89 5.56 -24.49
N TYR A 113 15.59 6.64 -25.20
CA TYR A 113 15.98 7.99 -24.85
C TYR A 113 14.76 8.87 -24.62
N GLN A 114 14.82 9.78 -23.65
CA GLN A 114 13.74 10.69 -23.24
C GLN A 114 12.42 9.95 -23.03
N VAL A 115 12.45 9.05 -22.03
CA VAL A 115 11.34 8.13 -21.75
C VAL A 115 10.39 8.73 -20.77
N LYS A 116 9.09 8.64 -21.05
CA LYS A 116 8.02 8.83 -20.08
C LYS A 116 7.33 7.48 -19.86
N LEU A 117 7.46 6.95 -18.66
CA LEU A 117 6.90 5.67 -18.23
C LEU A 117 5.91 5.92 -17.12
N GLN A 118 4.71 5.40 -17.26
CA GLN A 118 3.73 5.37 -16.18
C GLN A 118 3.80 4.00 -15.48
N GLU A 119 4.05 4.02 -14.19
CA GLU A 119 4.12 2.82 -13.37
C GLU A 119 3.17 2.99 -12.16
N GLY A 120 1.98 2.40 -12.28
CA GLY A 120 0.90 2.57 -11.31
C GLY A 120 0.35 3.99 -11.28
N GLU A 121 0.47 4.68 -10.15
CA GLU A 121 0.09 6.11 -9.97
C GLU A 121 1.28 7.06 -10.13
N SER A 122 2.45 6.54 -10.47
CA SER A 122 3.67 7.33 -10.56
C SER A 122 4.14 7.44 -12.00
N TYR A 123 4.79 8.56 -12.31
CA TYR A 123 5.42 8.84 -13.59
C TYR A 123 6.94 8.88 -13.42
N ILE A 124 7.65 8.28 -14.37
CA ILE A 124 9.11 8.26 -14.41
C ILE A 124 9.54 8.87 -15.74
N HIS A 125 10.19 10.02 -15.70
CA HIS A 125 10.81 10.63 -16.84
C HIS A 125 12.30 10.29 -16.82
N GLY A 126 12.81 9.56 -17.81
CA GLY A 126 14.19 9.09 -17.86
C GLY A 126 14.93 9.63 -19.06
N GLU A 127 16.12 10.20 -18.86
CA GLU A 127 16.96 10.66 -19.99
C GLU A 127 17.42 9.48 -20.85
N LYS A 128 17.89 8.42 -20.21
CA LYS A 128 18.34 7.20 -20.88
C LYS A 128 17.94 5.97 -20.08
N VAL A 129 17.24 5.08 -20.73
CA VAL A 129 16.73 3.85 -20.17
C VAL A 129 17.32 2.65 -20.89
N LYS A 130 17.80 1.66 -20.16
CA LYS A 130 18.33 0.41 -20.69
C LYS A 130 17.60 -0.77 -20.08
N ARG A 131 16.91 -1.53 -20.91
CA ARG A 131 16.28 -2.80 -20.55
C ARG A 131 17.27 -3.96 -20.73
N HIS A 132 17.36 -4.82 -19.75
CA HIS A 132 18.16 -6.04 -19.78
C HIS A 132 17.29 -7.27 -20.07
N ASN A 133 17.91 -8.37 -20.46
CA ASN A 133 17.23 -9.63 -20.76
C ASN A 133 16.46 -10.24 -19.58
N ASN A 134 16.87 -9.95 -18.35
CA ASN A 134 16.20 -10.38 -17.12
C ASN A 134 15.01 -9.47 -16.73
N GLY A 135 14.61 -8.54 -17.62
CA GLY A 135 13.55 -7.59 -17.38
C GLY A 135 13.92 -6.38 -16.51
N ASN A 136 15.11 -6.34 -15.92
CA ASN A 136 15.53 -5.17 -15.14
C ASN A 136 15.72 -3.96 -16.06
N ILE A 137 15.25 -2.80 -15.61
CA ILE A 137 15.33 -1.53 -16.32
C ILE A 137 16.28 -0.62 -15.55
N HIS A 138 17.37 -0.22 -16.18
CA HIS A 138 18.32 0.75 -15.63
C HIS A 138 18.02 2.12 -16.22
N ILE A 139 17.88 3.11 -15.34
CA ILE A 139 17.56 4.48 -15.73
C ILE A 139 18.67 5.41 -15.27
N LYS A 140 19.07 6.30 -16.14
CA LYS A 140 19.99 7.39 -15.83
C LYS A 140 19.23 8.73 -15.87
N ASN A 141 19.47 9.58 -14.86
CA ASN A 141 18.86 10.90 -14.71
C ASN A 141 17.33 10.83 -14.85
N ALA A 142 16.69 10.18 -13.88
CA ALA A 142 15.24 10.06 -13.84
C ALA A 142 14.61 11.10 -12.90
N LEU A 143 13.40 11.53 -13.26
CA LEU A 143 12.50 12.25 -12.40
C LEU A 143 11.38 11.29 -12.03
N TYR A 144 11.17 11.06 -10.74
CA TYR A 144 10.09 10.24 -10.20
C TYR A 144 9.06 11.15 -9.54
N THR A 145 7.83 11.11 -10.01
CA THR A 145 6.75 11.99 -9.54
C THR A 145 5.41 11.29 -9.57
N THR A 146 4.43 11.82 -8.87
CA THR A 146 3.00 11.47 -9.00
C THR A 146 2.21 12.53 -9.77
N CYS A 147 2.90 13.58 -10.27
CA CYS A 147 2.32 14.60 -11.13
C CYS A 147 2.34 14.12 -12.60
N ASP A 148 1.22 14.26 -13.31
CA ASP A 148 1.04 13.81 -14.69
C ASP A 148 1.54 14.80 -15.75
N LEU A 149 1.95 15.99 -15.33
CA LEU A 149 2.43 17.04 -16.22
C LEU A 149 3.79 16.69 -16.84
N ASP A 150 4.05 17.19 -18.04
CA ASP A 150 5.35 17.06 -18.71
C ASP A 150 6.47 17.76 -17.92
N HIS A 151 6.15 18.90 -17.27
CA HIS A 151 6.98 19.57 -16.27
C HIS A 151 6.32 19.42 -14.90
N PRO A 152 6.69 18.40 -14.11
CA PRO A 152 6.05 18.19 -12.83
C PRO A 152 6.42 19.26 -11.81
N HIS A 153 5.43 19.70 -11.02
CA HIS A 153 5.64 20.69 -9.95
C HIS A 153 6.57 20.19 -8.84
N PHE A 154 6.65 18.90 -8.65
CA PHE A 154 7.56 18.26 -7.69
C PHE A 154 8.01 16.90 -8.21
N TYR A 155 9.25 16.55 -7.90
CA TYR A 155 9.81 15.28 -8.31
C TYR A 155 11.02 14.90 -7.45
N PHE A 156 11.25 13.61 -7.34
CA PHE A 156 12.52 13.09 -6.87
C PHE A 156 13.48 12.92 -8.05
N LYS A 157 14.58 13.63 -8.02
CA LYS A 157 15.65 13.50 -9.01
C LYS A 157 16.55 12.33 -8.64
N LEU A 158 16.57 11.31 -9.49
CA LEU A 158 17.31 10.08 -9.33
C LEU A 158 18.48 10.09 -10.32
N ARG A 159 19.72 10.08 -9.84
CA ARG A 159 20.87 10.02 -10.74
C ARG A 159 20.96 8.68 -11.47
N LYS A 160 20.72 7.57 -10.76
CA LYS A 160 20.66 6.21 -11.28
C LYS A 160 19.58 5.46 -10.54
N ALA A 161 18.73 4.76 -11.28
CA ALA A 161 17.72 3.89 -10.69
C ALA A 161 17.67 2.55 -11.43
N ILE A 162 17.26 1.52 -10.72
CA ILE A 162 17.01 0.18 -11.23
C ILE A 162 15.59 -0.18 -10.89
N ILE A 163 14.74 -0.33 -11.90
CA ILE A 163 13.39 -0.89 -11.75
C ILE A 163 13.52 -2.40 -11.85
N LYS A 164 13.12 -3.10 -10.82
CA LYS A 164 12.98 -4.56 -10.83
C LYS A 164 11.53 -4.90 -11.12
N PRO A 165 11.23 -5.70 -12.14
CA PRO A 165 9.88 -6.14 -12.40
C PRO A 165 9.28 -6.77 -11.14
N ASP A 166 8.03 -6.44 -10.87
CA ASP A 166 7.24 -7.01 -9.76
C ASP A 166 7.76 -6.80 -8.33
N ASP A 167 8.80 -5.99 -8.13
CA ASP A 167 9.39 -5.78 -6.80
C ASP A 167 9.41 -4.28 -6.44
N LYS A 168 10.49 -3.60 -6.72
CA LYS A 168 10.74 -2.22 -6.27
C LYS A 168 11.68 -1.48 -7.21
N ILE A 169 11.64 -0.16 -7.12
CA ILE A 169 12.62 0.72 -7.72
C ILE A 169 13.72 0.97 -6.70
N VAL A 170 14.95 0.63 -7.03
CA VAL A 170 16.12 0.89 -6.20
C VAL A 170 16.86 2.08 -6.81
N SER A 171 17.04 3.14 -6.05
CA SER A 171 17.76 4.33 -6.49
C SER A 171 19.03 4.57 -5.68
N GLY A 172 20.04 5.13 -6.32
CA GLY A 172 21.16 5.79 -5.65
C GLY A 172 20.72 7.13 -5.02
N PRO A 173 21.59 8.15 -4.97
CA PRO A 173 21.26 9.45 -4.37
C PRO A 173 20.00 10.06 -5.00
N VAL A 174 19.12 10.52 -4.12
CA VAL A 174 17.80 11.08 -4.45
C VAL A 174 17.68 12.44 -3.78
N ASN A 175 17.28 13.45 -4.53
CA ASN A 175 16.96 14.77 -4.00
C ASN A 175 15.54 15.15 -4.41
N LEU A 176 14.78 15.72 -3.48
CA LEU A 176 13.46 16.28 -3.76
C LEU A 176 13.60 17.68 -4.35
N PHE A 177 12.91 17.91 -5.46
CA PHE A 177 12.77 19.20 -6.12
C PHE A 177 11.31 19.65 -6.06
N ILE A 178 11.07 20.91 -5.82
CA ILE A 178 9.74 21.57 -5.88
C ILE A 178 9.88 22.78 -6.79
N SER A 179 9.09 22.82 -7.87
CA SER A 179 9.19 23.86 -8.91
C SER A 179 10.64 24.12 -9.36
N ASP A 180 11.38 23.02 -9.64
CA ASP A 180 12.78 22.99 -10.05
C ASP A 180 13.80 23.50 -9.01
N ILE A 181 13.34 23.88 -7.82
CA ILE A 181 14.21 24.31 -6.71
C ILE A 181 14.60 23.10 -5.87
N PRO A 182 15.92 22.81 -5.70
CA PRO A 182 16.35 21.72 -4.86
C PRO A 182 16.04 21.99 -3.40
N THR A 183 15.38 21.05 -2.74
CA THR A 183 15.17 21.11 -1.30
C THR A 183 16.34 20.49 -0.56
N PRO A 184 16.54 20.77 0.73
CA PRO A 184 17.56 20.12 1.56
C PRO A 184 17.26 18.63 1.85
N LEU A 185 16.11 18.12 1.35
CA LEU A 185 15.70 16.72 1.51
C LEU A 185 16.39 15.86 0.45
N GLY A 186 17.50 15.28 0.85
CA GLY A 186 18.25 14.30 0.06
C GLY A 186 18.45 13.00 0.83
N LEU A 187 18.38 11.89 0.11
CA LEU A 187 18.67 10.56 0.63
C LEU A 187 19.83 9.96 -0.15
N PRO A 188 20.79 9.25 0.50
CA PRO A 188 21.89 8.60 -0.22
C PRO A 188 21.39 7.45 -1.11
N PHE A 189 20.26 6.86 -0.80
CA PHE A 189 19.56 5.84 -1.59
C PHE A 189 18.07 5.83 -1.25
N ALA A 190 17.24 5.32 -2.17
CA ALA A 190 15.82 5.15 -1.95
C ALA A 190 15.29 3.83 -2.51
N PHE A 191 14.27 3.30 -1.85
CA PHE A 191 13.46 2.20 -2.34
C PHE A 191 12.04 2.70 -2.57
N LEU A 192 11.64 2.79 -3.83
CA LEU A 192 10.31 3.28 -4.21
C LEU A 192 9.42 2.09 -4.59
N PRO A 193 8.13 2.13 -4.29
CA PRO A 193 7.21 1.05 -4.64
C PRO A 193 6.98 1.00 -6.16
N ASN A 194 6.93 -0.20 -6.73
CA ASN A 194 6.70 -0.43 -8.16
C ASN A 194 5.31 -0.99 -8.48
N LYS A 195 4.52 -1.41 -7.50
CA LYS A 195 3.18 -1.99 -7.74
C LYS A 195 2.14 -1.56 -6.72
N LYS A 196 0.93 -1.33 -7.25
CA LYS A 196 -0.29 -0.95 -6.52
C LYS A 196 -0.83 -2.00 -5.54
N ASN A 197 -0.54 -3.28 -5.71
CA ASN A 197 -1.27 -4.40 -5.07
C ASN A 197 -0.46 -5.31 -4.13
N LYS A 198 0.82 -5.07 -3.97
CA LYS A 198 1.58 -5.72 -2.89
C LYS A 198 2.14 -4.62 -2.01
N SER A 199 1.73 -4.60 -0.74
CA SER A 199 2.35 -3.76 0.27
C SER A 199 3.84 -4.11 0.32
N SER A 200 4.61 -3.42 -0.49
CA SER A 200 6.07 -3.53 -0.48
C SER A 200 6.63 -2.52 0.50
N ASN A 201 7.68 -2.92 1.21
CA ASN A 201 8.44 -1.99 2.04
C ASN A 201 8.96 -0.83 1.18
N GLY A 202 8.80 0.39 1.64
CA GLY A 202 9.21 1.55 0.85
C GLY A 202 9.03 2.87 1.54
N VAL A 203 9.55 3.91 0.91
CA VAL A 203 9.41 5.29 1.35
C VAL A 203 8.00 5.77 0.99
N ILE A 204 7.35 6.44 1.91
CA ILE A 204 6.09 7.16 1.70
C ILE A 204 6.45 8.58 1.32
N ILE A 205 6.01 9.00 0.14
CA ILE A 205 6.30 10.33 -0.39
C ILE A 205 5.42 11.35 0.34
N PRO A 206 6.00 12.43 0.88
CA PRO A 206 5.21 13.48 1.50
C PRO A 206 4.38 14.24 0.48
N THR A 207 3.21 14.71 0.90
CA THR A 207 2.46 15.73 0.17
C THR A 207 2.92 17.11 0.61
N TYR A 208 3.03 18.04 -0.34
CA TYR A 208 3.39 19.40 -0.05
C TYR A 208 2.17 20.33 -0.21
N GLY A 209 2.22 21.45 0.46
CA GLY A 209 1.19 22.47 0.36
C GLY A 209 1.50 23.66 1.25
N GLU A 210 0.52 24.56 1.36
CA GLU A 210 0.61 25.77 2.18
C GLU A 210 -0.60 25.86 3.11
N SER A 211 -0.36 26.29 4.33
CA SER A 211 -1.36 26.58 5.36
C SER A 211 -1.18 28.01 5.85
N GLN A 212 -2.27 28.77 5.93
CA GLN A 212 -2.23 30.17 6.40
C GLN A 212 -1.63 30.31 7.81
N GLY A 213 -1.90 29.34 8.70
CA GLY A 213 -1.41 29.39 10.09
C GLY A 213 0.00 28.84 10.27
N LEU A 214 0.37 27.77 9.56
CA LEU A 214 1.59 27.00 9.79
C LEU A 214 2.64 27.15 8.69
N GLY A 215 2.33 27.88 7.60
CA GLY A 215 3.20 28.07 6.45
C GLY A 215 3.26 26.89 5.49
N PHE A 216 4.33 26.78 4.73
CA PHE A 216 4.55 25.63 3.84
C PHE A 216 4.74 24.35 4.64
N TYR A 217 4.25 23.25 4.09
CA TYR A 217 4.33 21.96 4.76
C TYR A 217 4.71 20.82 3.85
N LEU A 218 5.30 19.80 4.47
CA LEU A 218 5.47 18.46 3.92
C LEU A 218 4.79 17.47 4.89
N LEU A 219 3.74 16.80 4.44
CA LEU A 219 2.92 15.92 5.28
C LEU A 219 3.02 14.47 4.87
N GLY A 220 3.02 13.58 5.86
CA GLY A 220 2.90 12.14 5.69
C GLY A 220 4.12 11.47 5.05
N GLY A 221 5.25 12.19 4.94
CA GLY A 221 6.51 11.58 4.48
C GLY A 221 7.03 10.56 5.47
N GLY A 222 7.50 9.39 4.99
CA GLY A 222 7.96 8.38 5.94
C GLY A 222 8.40 7.07 5.32
N TYR A 223 8.23 6.01 6.10
CA TYR A 223 8.61 4.66 5.67
C TYR A 223 7.56 3.63 6.09
N TYR A 224 7.15 2.80 5.12
CA TYR A 224 6.27 1.66 5.35
C TYR A 224 7.10 0.37 5.38
N HIS A 225 6.88 -0.44 6.41
CA HIS A 225 7.53 -1.74 6.56
C HIS A 225 6.50 -2.83 6.81
N GLN A 226 6.53 -3.86 5.97
CA GLN A 226 5.79 -5.09 6.18
C GLN A 226 6.75 -6.20 6.57
N PHE A 227 6.51 -6.84 7.70
CA PHE A 227 7.33 -7.96 8.16
C PHE A 227 7.10 -9.19 7.28
N LYS A 228 8.16 -9.99 7.10
CA LYS A 228 8.21 -11.15 6.17
C LYS A 228 7.01 -12.10 6.25
N ASN A 229 6.37 -12.21 7.39
CA ASN A 229 5.22 -13.08 7.58
C ASN A 229 3.88 -12.46 7.13
N GLY A 230 3.86 -11.23 6.67
CA GLY A 230 2.64 -10.49 6.29
C GLY A 230 1.65 -10.26 7.43
N LYS A 231 2.02 -10.66 8.66
CA LYS A 231 1.14 -10.56 9.84
C LYS A 231 1.17 -9.20 10.50
N PHE A 232 2.27 -8.47 10.33
CA PHE A 232 2.50 -7.15 10.88
C PHE A 232 2.95 -6.20 9.78
N SER A 233 2.44 -4.98 9.81
CA SER A 233 2.91 -3.86 8.99
C SER A 233 2.92 -2.60 9.83
N THR A 234 3.92 -1.76 9.62
CA THR A 234 4.04 -0.47 10.31
C THR A 234 4.36 0.62 9.30
N ALA A 235 3.73 1.77 9.45
CA ALA A 235 4.05 2.99 8.75
C ALA A 235 4.48 4.03 9.80
N ILE A 236 5.66 4.59 9.62
CA ILE A 236 6.14 5.72 10.41
C ILE A 236 6.18 6.90 9.46
N THR A 237 5.41 7.94 9.76
CA THR A 237 5.31 9.16 8.95
C THR A 237 5.60 10.40 9.78
N GLY A 238 6.14 11.41 9.15
CA GLY A 238 6.43 12.69 9.75
C GLY A 238 5.82 13.84 8.96
N ASP A 239 5.47 14.90 9.67
CA ASP A 239 4.97 16.16 9.15
C ASP A 239 5.93 17.26 9.55
N ILE A 240 6.25 18.17 8.63
CA ILE A 240 7.15 19.30 8.87
C ILE A 240 6.52 20.56 8.28
N TYR A 241 6.56 21.64 9.04
CA TYR A 241 6.02 22.92 8.64
C TYR A 241 7.11 24.00 8.71
N SER A 242 7.06 24.97 7.80
CA SER A 242 8.09 26.03 7.69
C SER A 242 8.17 26.94 8.91
N LYS A 243 7.07 27.11 9.66
CA LYS A 243 7.03 27.88 10.92
C LYS A 243 7.52 27.08 12.15
N GLY A 244 8.11 25.88 11.97
CA GLY A 244 8.72 25.10 13.03
C GLY A 244 7.82 24.08 13.69
N SER A 245 6.55 23.97 13.30
CA SER A 245 5.68 22.87 13.74
C SER A 245 6.13 21.56 13.11
N TRP A 246 5.96 20.44 13.83
CA TRP A 246 6.27 19.12 13.33
C TRP A 246 5.42 18.04 13.98
N GLY A 247 5.27 16.92 13.30
CA GLY A 247 4.53 15.78 13.77
C GLY A 247 5.22 14.46 13.47
N LEU A 248 4.92 13.45 14.28
CA LEU A 248 5.34 12.07 14.06
C LEU A 248 4.14 11.16 14.28
N SER A 249 3.90 10.28 13.32
CA SER A 249 2.81 9.30 13.37
C SER A 249 3.35 7.90 13.17
N ASN A 250 2.86 6.96 13.96
CA ASN A 250 3.07 5.54 13.76
C ASN A 250 1.73 4.85 13.59
N LEU A 251 1.58 4.07 12.54
CA LEU A 251 0.41 3.24 12.29
C LEU A 251 0.87 1.79 12.11
N THR A 252 0.62 0.96 13.10
CA THR A 252 0.91 -0.47 13.06
C THR A 252 -0.38 -1.26 12.92
N LYS A 253 -0.48 -2.08 11.88
CA LYS A 253 -1.58 -3.02 11.66
C LYS A 253 -1.07 -4.44 11.82
N TYR A 254 -1.87 -5.26 12.47
CA TYR A 254 -1.54 -6.68 12.64
C TYR A 254 -2.77 -7.55 12.43
N LYS A 255 -2.55 -8.68 11.76
CA LYS A 255 -3.60 -9.65 11.46
C LYS A 255 -3.03 -11.06 11.42
N VAL A 256 -3.55 -11.93 12.26
CA VAL A 256 -3.28 -13.36 12.21
C VAL A 256 -4.60 -14.08 11.91
N ARG A 257 -4.64 -14.70 10.74
CA ARG A 257 -5.86 -15.36 10.22
C ARG A 257 -6.41 -16.35 11.26
N TYR A 258 -7.69 -16.30 11.53
CA TYR A 258 -8.44 -17.11 12.50
C TYR A 258 -8.00 -16.93 13.97
N LYS A 259 -7.18 -15.94 14.30
CA LYS A 259 -6.75 -15.69 15.68
C LYS A 259 -7.16 -14.29 16.15
N TYR A 260 -6.60 -13.25 15.56
CA TYR A 260 -6.88 -11.87 15.95
C TYR A 260 -6.50 -10.89 14.84
N ASN A 261 -7.07 -9.72 14.92
CA ASN A 261 -6.65 -8.57 14.13
C ASN A 261 -6.67 -7.32 15.02
N GLY A 262 -5.92 -6.33 14.61
CA GLY A 262 -5.89 -5.06 15.30
C GLY A 262 -5.04 -4.01 14.60
N GLN A 263 -5.13 -2.80 15.16
CA GLN A 263 -4.43 -1.64 14.70
C GLN A 263 -4.01 -0.81 15.92
N PHE A 264 -2.78 -0.40 15.94
CA PHE A 264 -2.21 0.53 16.91
C PHE A 264 -1.77 1.80 16.18
N GLN A 265 -2.18 2.94 16.66
CA GLN A 265 -1.83 4.25 16.13
C GLN A 265 -1.33 5.13 17.25
N LEU A 266 -0.20 5.78 17.04
CA LEU A 266 0.39 6.77 17.92
C LEU A 266 0.70 8.00 17.10
N ASN A 267 0.18 9.15 17.49
CA ASN A 267 0.48 10.44 16.88
C ASN A 267 1.05 11.37 17.94
N PHE A 268 2.10 12.06 17.59
CA PHE A 268 2.67 13.14 18.38
C PHE A 268 2.85 14.36 17.50
N ARG A 269 2.44 15.54 17.97
CA ARG A 269 2.63 16.80 17.25
C ARG A 269 3.11 17.89 18.22
N ASN A 270 4.00 18.72 17.72
CA ASN A 270 4.40 19.98 18.32
C ASN A 270 3.94 21.09 17.37
N VAL A 271 2.89 21.79 17.75
CA VAL A 271 2.25 22.82 16.93
C VAL A 271 2.65 24.20 17.49
N ILE A 272 3.23 25.01 16.62
CA ILE A 272 3.60 26.39 16.92
C ILE A 272 2.67 27.30 16.11
N GLN A 273 1.93 28.14 16.80
CA GLN A 273 1.03 29.14 16.22
C GLN A 273 1.55 30.54 16.52
N GLY A 274 1.24 31.50 15.65
CA GLY A 274 1.71 32.88 15.76
C GLY A 274 3.21 33.05 15.53
N GLU A 275 3.72 34.22 15.82
CA GLU A 275 5.14 34.56 15.70
C GLU A 275 5.76 34.83 17.08
N ARG A 276 6.99 34.32 17.26
CA ARG A 276 7.71 34.47 18.53
C ARG A 276 7.90 35.94 18.88
N GLY A 277 7.38 36.36 20.05
CA GLY A 277 7.42 37.72 20.54
C GLY A 277 6.11 38.51 20.37
N PHE A 278 5.08 37.92 19.77
CA PHE A 278 3.73 38.46 19.67
C PHE A 278 2.77 37.73 20.64
N GLU A 279 1.63 38.37 20.93
CA GLU A 279 0.63 37.83 21.87
C GLU A 279 -0.05 36.52 21.38
N ASP A 280 -0.06 36.32 20.08
CA ASP A 280 -0.63 35.14 19.43
C ASP A 280 0.30 33.91 19.42
N TYR A 281 1.53 34.06 19.95
CA TYR A 281 2.49 32.95 20.01
C TYR A 281 2.06 31.89 21.01
N ALA A 282 1.79 30.69 20.53
CA ALA A 282 1.43 29.56 21.35
C ALA A 282 2.12 28.27 20.86
N VAL A 283 2.58 27.48 21.79
CA VAL A 283 3.14 26.16 21.54
C VAL A 283 2.27 25.09 22.19
N SER A 284 1.73 24.21 21.38
CA SER A 284 0.91 23.08 21.83
C SER A 284 1.61 21.76 21.53
N LYS A 285 1.74 20.92 22.55
CA LYS A 285 2.22 19.54 22.39
C LYS A 285 1.03 18.60 22.48
N GLU A 286 0.83 17.82 21.46
CA GLU A 286 -0.32 16.97 21.31
C GLU A 286 0.12 15.52 21.15
N PHE A 287 -0.54 14.62 21.84
CA PHE A 287 -0.40 13.19 21.57
C PHE A 287 -1.77 12.53 21.46
N PHE A 288 -1.80 11.45 20.69
CA PHE A 288 -3.00 10.65 20.52
C PHE A 288 -2.62 9.18 20.37
N VAL A 289 -3.28 8.33 21.14
CA VAL A 289 -3.13 6.87 21.07
C VAL A 289 -4.46 6.26 20.71
N ARG A 290 -4.47 5.42 19.70
CA ARG A 290 -5.60 4.56 19.36
C ARG A 290 -5.13 3.12 19.28
N TRP A 291 -5.81 2.25 19.98
CA TRP A 291 -5.61 0.82 19.85
C TRP A 291 -6.95 0.12 19.64
N ASN A 292 -7.06 -0.59 18.53
CA ASN A 292 -8.20 -1.43 18.23
C ASN A 292 -7.71 -2.87 18.12
N HIS A 293 -8.26 -3.77 18.91
CA HIS A 293 -7.95 -5.19 18.91
C HIS A 293 -9.22 -6.02 18.99
N GLN A 294 -9.28 -7.07 18.18
CA GLN A 294 -10.38 -8.02 18.20
C GLN A 294 -9.86 -9.45 17.97
N ASN A 295 -10.27 -10.36 18.85
CA ASN A 295 -10.07 -11.79 18.63
C ASN A 295 -11.06 -12.35 17.62
N ASP A 296 -10.62 -13.30 16.83
CA ASP A 296 -11.50 -14.08 15.95
C ASP A 296 -12.24 -15.12 16.80
N THR A 297 -13.56 -15.21 16.63
CA THR A 297 -14.39 -16.20 17.33
C THR A 297 -14.04 -17.65 17.01
N LYS A 298 -13.34 -17.88 15.90
CA LYS A 298 -12.85 -19.20 15.51
C LYS A 298 -11.68 -19.71 16.36
N LEU A 299 -10.90 -18.80 16.99
CA LEU A 299 -9.80 -19.17 17.87
C LEU A 299 -10.30 -19.89 19.12
N ASN A 300 -11.34 -19.34 19.71
CA ASN A 300 -11.92 -19.86 20.95
C ASN A 300 -13.43 -19.64 20.92
N PRO A 301 -14.18 -20.63 20.37
CA PRO A 301 -15.63 -20.53 20.32
C PRO A 301 -16.22 -20.34 21.71
N GLY A 302 -16.96 -19.28 21.89
CA GLY A 302 -17.54 -18.91 23.19
C GLY A 302 -16.70 -17.95 24.01
N SER A 303 -15.55 -17.46 23.52
CA SER A 303 -14.81 -16.37 24.18
C SER A 303 -14.53 -15.27 23.19
N THR A 304 -14.88 -14.03 23.53
CA THR A 304 -14.57 -12.85 22.72
C THR A 304 -13.79 -11.86 23.54
N PHE A 305 -12.77 -11.26 22.92
CA PHE A 305 -12.02 -10.14 23.47
C PHE A 305 -11.97 -9.03 22.44
N LYS A 306 -12.41 -7.82 22.87
CA LYS A 306 -12.37 -6.61 22.06
C LYS A 306 -11.80 -5.50 22.90
N ALA A 307 -10.86 -4.76 22.35
CA ALA A 307 -10.32 -3.55 22.97
C ALA A 307 -10.39 -2.41 21.97
N LEU A 308 -10.96 -1.30 22.37
CA LEU A 308 -10.95 -0.03 21.68
C LEU A 308 -10.45 1.00 22.66
N ILE A 309 -9.21 1.45 22.51
CA ILE A 309 -8.62 2.49 23.32
C ILE A 309 -8.44 3.73 22.46
N ASN A 310 -8.99 4.85 22.92
CA ASN A 310 -8.76 6.18 22.39
C ASN A 310 -8.41 7.09 23.54
N ALA A 311 -7.21 7.64 23.54
CA ALA A 311 -6.74 8.56 24.56
C ALA A 311 -5.79 9.58 23.95
N GLY A 312 -5.81 10.81 24.45
CA GLY A 312 -4.93 11.84 23.95
C GLY A 312 -5.09 13.17 24.68
N THR A 313 -4.34 14.17 24.24
CA THR A 313 -4.48 15.53 24.75
C THR A 313 -5.77 16.17 24.21
N SER A 314 -6.38 17.02 25.00
CA SER A 314 -7.65 17.71 24.67
C SER A 314 -7.57 18.59 23.42
N THR A 315 -6.39 19.09 23.10
CA THR A 315 -6.11 19.97 21.95
C THR A 315 -6.03 19.22 20.63
N ASN A 316 -5.80 17.90 20.63
CA ASN A 316 -5.55 17.11 19.45
C ASN A 316 -6.69 17.18 18.41
N PHE A 317 -7.96 17.21 18.85
CA PHE A 317 -9.10 17.28 17.92
C PHE A 317 -9.32 18.67 17.32
N ARG A 318 -8.99 19.73 18.04
CA ARG A 318 -9.20 21.11 17.57
C ARG A 318 -8.22 21.54 16.50
N ASN A 319 -7.01 20.97 16.54
CA ASN A 319 -5.89 21.38 15.67
C ASN A 319 -5.59 20.37 14.56
N ASP A 320 -6.50 19.42 14.30
CA ASP A 320 -6.33 18.45 13.20
C ASP A 320 -6.74 19.07 11.85
N TYR A 321 -5.86 19.91 11.30
CA TYR A 321 -6.04 20.56 10.00
C TYR A 321 -6.17 19.59 8.82
N ASN A 322 -5.77 18.33 9.00
CA ASN A 322 -5.80 17.30 7.96
C ASN A 322 -7.09 16.46 7.94
N ASN A 323 -7.91 16.56 8.98
CA ASN A 323 -9.16 15.81 9.13
C ASN A 323 -10.33 16.74 9.38
N ILE A 324 -10.67 17.53 8.37
CA ILE A 324 -11.86 18.41 8.36
C ILE A 324 -13.14 17.54 8.20
N SER A 325 -13.30 16.56 9.06
CA SER A 325 -14.59 15.93 9.27
C SER A 325 -15.31 16.71 10.35
N VAL A 326 -16.41 17.33 10.00
CA VAL A 326 -17.30 18.05 10.94
C VAL A 326 -17.65 17.19 12.16
N ASN A 327 -17.77 15.88 11.97
CA ASN A 327 -18.02 14.93 13.05
C ASN A 327 -16.84 14.79 14.04
N ASN A 328 -15.60 14.87 13.58
CA ASN A 328 -14.42 14.83 14.46
C ASN A 328 -14.21 16.15 15.20
N TYR A 329 -14.54 17.27 14.58
CA TYR A 329 -14.50 18.59 15.23
C TYR A 329 -15.55 18.75 16.31
N LEU A 330 -16.73 18.12 16.14
CA LEU A 330 -17.83 18.15 17.09
C LEU A 330 -17.71 17.09 18.20
N SER A 331 -16.94 16.01 17.99
CA SER A 331 -16.77 14.95 18.99
C SER A 331 -15.66 15.29 19.99
N ASN A 332 -16.02 15.99 21.06
CA ASN A 332 -15.10 16.40 22.11
C ASN A 332 -14.85 15.30 23.17
N THR A 333 -15.14 14.04 22.87
CA THR A 333 -15.01 12.94 23.83
C THR A 333 -14.18 11.79 23.27
N PHE A 334 -13.18 11.38 24.05
CA PHE A 334 -12.45 10.14 23.83
C PHE A 334 -13.11 9.01 24.59
N ASN A 335 -13.56 8.00 23.90
CA ASN A 335 -14.16 6.83 24.51
C ASN A 335 -13.28 5.61 24.31
N SER A 336 -12.97 4.91 25.40
CA SER A 336 -12.26 3.64 25.39
C SER A 336 -13.13 2.56 26.00
N ASN A 337 -13.10 1.38 25.44
CA ASN A 337 -13.81 0.21 25.95
C ASN A 337 -12.99 -1.05 25.74
N ILE A 338 -12.73 -1.79 26.81
CA ILE A 338 -12.15 -3.12 26.76
C ILE A 338 -13.22 -4.09 27.25
N ALA A 339 -13.64 -5.00 26.39
CA ALA A 339 -14.69 -5.97 26.66
C ALA A 339 -14.15 -7.39 26.48
N TRP A 340 -14.38 -8.21 27.49
CA TRP A 340 -14.15 -9.63 27.42
C TRP A 340 -15.43 -10.37 27.79
N SER A 341 -15.81 -11.34 26.97
CA SER A 341 -16.93 -12.21 27.29
C SER A 341 -16.56 -13.67 27.09
N LYS A 342 -17.09 -14.53 27.95
CA LYS A 342 -16.92 -15.97 27.89
C LYS A 342 -18.24 -16.67 28.15
N GLN A 343 -18.62 -17.50 27.18
CA GLN A 343 -19.77 -18.38 27.29
C GLN A 343 -19.31 -19.76 27.75
N PHE A 344 -19.87 -20.24 28.82
CA PHE A 344 -19.70 -21.60 29.32
C PHE A 344 -20.85 -22.44 28.79
N LYS A 345 -20.50 -23.44 27.99
CA LYS A 345 -21.45 -24.43 27.44
C LYS A 345 -21.39 -25.68 28.30
N GLY A 346 -22.42 -25.89 29.10
CA GLY A 346 -22.56 -27.05 29.99
C GLY A 346 -24.02 -27.41 30.13
N LYS A 347 -24.34 -28.34 31.06
CA LYS A 347 -25.75 -28.62 31.41
C LYS A 347 -26.53 -27.36 31.79
N ILE A 348 -25.85 -26.42 32.42
CA ILE A 348 -26.32 -25.09 32.72
C ILE A 348 -25.41 -24.13 31.96
N SER A 349 -25.96 -23.43 30.96
CA SER A 349 -25.16 -22.46 30.20
C SER A 349 -25.09 -21.15 30.97
N SER A 350 -23.91 -20.52 30.96
CA SER A 350 -23.68 -19.23 31.62
C SER A 350 -22.76 -18.34 30.80
N ASN A 351 -22.87 -17.05 31.02
CA ASN A 351 -22.08 -16.03 30.35
C ASN A 351 -21.40 -15.14 31.38
N LEU A 352 -20.09 -15.00 31.29
CA LEU A 352 -19.29 -14.05 32.06
C LEU A 352 -18.86 -12.92 31.13
N ASN A 353 -19.17 -11.67 31.51
CA ASN A 353 -18.74 -10.49 30.78
C ASN A 353 -17.94 -9.59 31.73
N ALA A 354 -16.85 -9.03 31.24
CA ALA A 354 -16.07 -8.03 31.95
C ALA A 354 -15.82 -6.84 31.01
N ASN A 355 -16.14 -5.64 31.49
CA ASN A 355 -16.00 -4.41 30.73
C ASN A 355 -15.20 -3.39 31.52
N LEU A 356 -14.28 -2.70 30.84
CA LEU A 356 -13.58 -1.52 31.33
C LEU A 356 -13.91 -0.37 30.38
N ARG A 357 -14.37 0.75 30.91
CA ARG A 357 -14.71 1.93 30.14
C ARG A 357 -13.94 3.15 30.61
N HIS A 358 -13.53 3.96 29.66
CA HIS A 358 -12.93 5.28 29.92
C HIS A 358 -13.61 6.27 28.97
N SER A 359 -13.96 7.42 29.51
CA SER A 359 -14.45 8.56 28.75
C SER A 359 -13.71 9.82 29.20
N GLN A 360 -13.19 10.55 28.23
CA GLN A 360 -12.47 11.80 28.44
C GLN A 360 -13.14 12.91 27.64
N ASN A 361 -13.52 14.00 28.32
CA ASN A 361 -14.05 15.18 27.67
C ASN A 361 -12.90 16.08 27.18
N GLY A 362 -12.80 16.30 25.91
CA GLY A 362 -11.74 17.10 25.29
C GLY A 362 -11.78 18.58 25.63
N ASN A 363 -12.95 19.15 26.04
CA ASN A 363 -13.06 20.57 26.36
C ASN A 363 -12.66 20.85 27.79
N THR A 364 -13.12 20.01 28.74
CA THR A 364 -12.89 20.21 30.16
C THR A 364 -11.68 19.46 30.69
N GLY A 365 -11.15 18.50 29.93
CA GLY A 365 -10.08 17.60 30.37
C GLY A 365 -10.56 16.56 31.39
N ASN A 366 -11.84 16.56 31.77
CA ASN A 366 -12.38 15.61 32.74
C ASN A 366 -12.33 14.17 32.17
N MET A 367 -11.85 13.26 33.02
CA MET A 367 -11.77 11.83 32.71
C MET A 367 -12.69 11.06 33.67
N THR A 368 -13.48 10.16 33.09
CA THR A 368 -14.32 9.23 33.85
C THR A 368 -13.87 7.81 33.53
N PHE A 369 -13.52 7.07 34.59
CA PHE A 369 -13.17 5.66 34.47
C PHE A 369 -14.27 4.83 35.15
N THR A 370 -14.88 3.91 34.40
CA THR A 370 -15.74 2.88 34.96
C THR A 370 -14.88 1.63 35.09
N LEU A 371 -14.44 1.36 36.31
CA LEU A 371 -13.62 0.21 36.68
C LEU A 371 -14.46 -1.06 36.73
N PRO A 372 -13.84 -2.26 36.68
CA PRO A 372 -14.40 -3.40 35.99
C PRO A 372 -15.84 -3.67 36.35
N GLU A 373 -16.71 -3.53 35.39
CA GLU A 373 -18.08 -4.04 35.45
C GLU A 373 -18.01 -5.52 35.06
N ILE A 374 -18.28 -6.39 36.04
CA ILE A 374 -18.29 -7.84 35.82
C ILE A 374 -19.73 -8.32 35.98
N SER A 375 -20.26 -8.96 34.93
CA SER A 375 -21.58 -9.59 34.97
C SER A 375 -21.47 -11.08 34.72
N TYR A 376 -22.07 -11.87 35.61
CA TYR A 376 -22.21 -13.30 35.45
C TYR A 376 -23.67 -13.67 35.35
N ASN A 377 -24.09 -14.14 34.19
CA ASN A 377 -25.47 -14.51 33.92
C ASN A 377 -25.56 -16.02 33.72
N VAL A 378 -26.38 -16.65 34.51
CA VAL A 378 -26.76 -18.06 34.33
C VAL A 378 -28.06 -18.08 33.55
N ASN A 379 -28.03 -18.71 32.39
CA ASN A 379 -29.23 -18.85 31.56
C ASN A 379 -30.26 -19.72 32.27
N ARG A 380 -31.53 -19.48 31.89
CA ARG A 380 -32.65 -20.24 32.46
C ARG A 380 -32.40 -21.74 32.39
N PHE A 381 -32.52 -22.40 33.53
CA PHE A 381 -32.46 -23.86 33.63
C PHE A 381 -33.57 -24.41 34.48
N TYR A 382 -33.90 -25.67 34.29
CA TYR A 382 -34.98 -26.36 34.98
C TYR A 382 -34.37 -27.44 35.87
N PRO A 383 -34.14 -27.18 37.18
CA PRO A 383 -33.41 -28.06 38.07
C PRO A 383 -34.08 -29.43 38.19
N PHE A 384 -35.38 -29.44 38.33
CA PHE A 384 -36.16 -30.65 38.49
C PHE A 384 -36.21 -31.54 37.23
N LYS A 385 -36.15 -30.97 36.03
CA LYS A 385 -35.96 -31.73 34.78
C LYS A 385 -34.58 -32.34 34.67
N MET A 386 -33.57 -31.73 35.24
CA MET A 386 -32.20 -32.24 35.20
C MET A 386 -31.97 -33.43 36.16
N LEU A 387 -32.65 -33.49 37.26
CA LEU A 387 -32.50 -34.54 38.27
C LEU A 387 -33.24 -35.83 37.93
N ARG A 388 -34.09 -35.81 36.90
CA ARG A 388 -34.97 -36.95 36.59
C ARG A 388 -34.26 -38.03 35.73
N LYS A 389 -34.03 -39.17 36.35
CA LYS A 389 -33.47 -40.39 35.68
C LYS A 389 -34.52 -41.49 35.40
N SER A 390 -35.80 -41.33 35.78
CA SER A 390 -36.80 -42.39 35.64
C SER A 390 -38.22 -41.87 35.46
N SER A 391 -39.06 -42.66 34.78
CA SER A 391 -40.47 -42.47 34.55
C SER A 391 -41.30 -42.75 35.79
N ILE A 392 -41.94 -41.74 36.38
CA ILE A 392 -42.91 -41.86 37.45
C ILE A 392 -44.12 -40.93 37.21
N ASN A 393 -45.30 -41.40 37.59
CA ASN A 393 -46.62 -40.85 37.41
C ASN A 393 -46.76 -39.32 37.39
N ARG A 394 -47.62 -38.83 36.46
CA ARG A 394 -48.00 -37.43 36.31
C ARG A 394 -48.94 -37.00 37.44
N ASN A 395 -48.45 -36.46 38.54
CA ASN A 395 -49.23 -35.68 39.47
C ASN A 395 -49.09 -34.18 39.18
N PHE A 396 -50.12 -33.41 39.43
CA PHE A 396 -50.18 -31.94 39.26
C PHE A 396 -48.98 -31.21 39.86
N ILE A 397 -48.54 -31.62 41.05
CA ILE A 397 -47.33 -31.11 41.72
C ILE A 397 -46.10 -31.32 40.86
N HIS A 398 -46.01 -32.43 40.16
CA HIS A 398 -44.86 -32.77 39.31
C HIS A 398 -44.79 -31.90 38.05
N GLU A 399 -45.93 -31.46 37.57
CA GLU A 399 -46.02 -30.57 36.42
C GLU A 399 -45.58 -29.14 36.78
N ILE A 400 -45.98 -28.63 37.95
CA ILE A 400 -45.52 -27.35 38.51
C ILE A 400 -44.01 -27.38 38.74
N MET A 401 -43.47 -28.42 39.37
CA MET A 401 -42.03 -28.55 39.60
C MET A 401 -41.23 -28.60 38.31
N ASN A 402 -41.72 -29.28 37.27
CA ASN A 402 -41.06 -29.33 35.98
C ASN A 402 -41.10 -28.00 35.22
N GLN A 403 -42.01 -27.11 35.52
CA GLN A 403 -42.09 -25.76 34.94
C GLN A 403 -41.30 -24.73 35.75
N THR A 404 -40.86 -25.07 36.96
CA THR A 404 -40.02 -24.19 37.75
C THR A 404 -38.67 -24.00 37.09
N ASN A 405 -38.36 -22.76 36.81
CA ASN A 405 -37.08 -22.37 36.18
C ASN A 405 -36.36 -21.37 37.09
N ILE A 406 -35.02 -21.40 37.00
CA ILE A 406 -34.14 -20.50 37.73
C ILE A 406 -33.26 -19.81 36.68
N ASN A 407 -33.15 -18.49 36.79
CA ASN A 407 -32.13 -17.69 36.16
C ASN A 407 -31.43 -16.87 37.26
N TYR A 408 -30.14 -16.62 37.06
CA TYR A 408 -29.35 -15.88 38.05
C TYR A 408 -28.45 -14.88 37.33
N CYS A 409 -28.45 -13.65 37.84
CA CYS A 409 -27.58 -12.60 37.34
C CYS A 409 -26.85 -11.98 38.52
N LEU A 410 -25.52 -11.99 38.49
CA LEU A 410 -24.64 -11.28 39.37
C LEU A 410 -24.00 -10.13 38.62
N LEU A 411 -24.14 -8.91 39.11
CA LEU A 411 -23.51 -7.73 38.61
C LEU A 411 -22.61 -7.16 39.70
N TYR A 412 -21.31 -7.03 39.39
CA TYR A 412 -20.35 -6.33 40.23
C TYR A 412 -19.89 -5.07 39.49
N THR A 413 -20.08 -3.94 40.13
CA THR A 413 -19.56 -2.63 39.70
C THR A 413 -18.73 -2.06 40.83
N SER A 414 -17.51 -1.61 40.53
CA SER A 414 -16.71 -0.91 41.53
C SER A 414 -17.35 0.47 41.80
N PRO A 415 -17.55 0.88 43.05
CA PRO A 415 -18.04 2.21 43.35
C PRO A 415 -17.08 3.27 42.84
N SER A 416 -17.65 4.38 42.33
CA SER A 416 -16.86 5.54 41.92
C SER A 416 -16.11 6.12 43.12
N PRO A 417 -14.85 6.54 43.00
CA PRO A 417 -14.11 7.20 44.08
C PRO A 417 -14.74 8.50 44.62
N ARG A 418 -15.85 8.97 44.01
CA ARG A 418 -16.57 10.17 44.39
C ARG A 418 -17.64 9.95 45.45
N ASP A 419 -17.95 8.71 45.80
CA ASP A 419 -19.02 8.39 46.78
C ASP A 419 -18.49 8.20 48.21
N GLY A 420 -17.25 8.64 48.46
CA GLY A 420 -16.63 8.68 49.77
C GLY A 420 -16.45 10.12 50.25
#